data_4123a55094af288a381935044275551e
#
_entry.id   4123a55094af288a381935044275551e
#
_cell.length_a   1.000
_cell.length_b   1.000
_cell.length_c   1.000
_cell.angle_alpha   90.00
_cell.angle_beta   90.00
_cell.angle_gamma   90.00
#
_symmetry.space_group_name_H-M   'P 1'
#
loop_
_entity.id
_entity.type
_entity.pdbx_description
1 polymer ?
#
loop_
_entity_poly.entity_id
_entity_poly.type
_entity_poly.pdbx_seq_one_letter_code
_entity_poly.pdbx_strand_id
1 'polypeptide(L)'
;SIPGTIKHKMPFSAGLSVRRELHDRWGIESGLVYTQQNSESTAEDNPRYTQEQTLHYIGIPFKADFNLYKSKHMDLYASAGGMVEKCVSGKVETKHYENGINLNTKTSITPDPLQLSLNAAIGLQYKLSDRLSVYAEPGLSYHFDDGSSVSTIRKEKPLNLNLLCGVRMTY
;
A
#
# COMPACT_ATOMS: atom_id res chain seq x y z
N SER A 1 -7.00 -16.31 17.70
CA SER A 1 -7.20 -14.87 17.81
C SER A 1 -6.67 -14.38 19.14
N ILE A 2 -5.92 -13.32 19.11
CA ILE A 2 -5.35 -12.72 20.31
C ILE A 2 -6.27 -11.56 20.72
N PRO A 3 -6.97 -11.67 21.86
CA PRO A 3 -7.69 -10.51 22.37
C PRO A 3 -6.67 -9.49 22.83
N GLY A 4 -6.56 -8.39 22.13
CA GLY A 4 -5.60 -7.38 22.46
C GLY A 4 -5.66 -6.21 21.52
N THR A 5 -4.72 -5.30 21.68
CA THR A 5 -4.61 -4.12 20.82
C THR A 5 -3.88 -4.47 19.54
N ILE A 6 -4.53 -4.29 18.42
CA ILE A 6 -3.92 -4.43 17.09
C ILE A 6 -3.67 -3.05 16.55
N LYS A 7 -2.41 -2.74 16.26
CA LYS A 7 -2.02 -1.48 15.65
C LYS A 7 -1.70 -1.72 14.19
N HIS A 8 -2.43 -1.04 13.31
CA HIS A 8 -2.18 -1.06 11.88
C HIS A 8 -1.53 0.24 11.47
N LYS A 9 -0.33 0.14 10.89
CA LYS A 9 0.38 1.28 10.35
C LYS A 9 -0.13 1.57 8.95
N MET A 10 -0.20 2.84 8.58
CA MET A 10 -0.57 3.24 7.24
C MET A 10 0.43 2.65 6.23
N PRO A 11 -0.04 1.90 5.20
CA PRO A 11 0.87 1.35 4.21
C PRO A 11 1.56 2.46 3.42
N PHE A 12 2.83 2.25 3.15
CA PHE A 12 3.62 3.11 2.29
C PHE A 12 3.92 2.39 0.99
N SER A 13 3.69 3.07 -0.13
CA SER A 13 3.94 2.53 -1.44
C SER A 13 4.90 3.43 -2.21
N ALA A 14 5.75 2.80 -3.01
CA ALA A 14 6.63 3.48 -3.94
C ALA A 14 6.31 3.02 -5.36
N GLY A 15 6.22 3.97 -6.29
CA GLY A 15 5.79 3.68 -7.65
C GLY A 15 6.68 4.26 -8.73
N LEU A 16 6.67 3.57 -9.87
CA LEU A 16 7.17 4.08 -11.14
C LEU A 16 5.97 4.06 -12.09
N SER A 17 5.61 5.22 -12.63
CA SER A 17 4.39 5.38 -13.40
C SER A 17 4.63 5.99 -14.76
N VAL A 18 3.76 5.62 -15.69
CA VAL A 18 3.67 6.25 -17.01
C VAL A 18 2.25 6.77 -17.16
N ARG A 19 2.12 8.06 -17.43
CA ARG A 19 0.85 8.73 -17.61
C ARG A 19 0.73 9.26 -19.02
N ARG A 20 -0.42 8.99 -19.64
CA ARG A 20 -0.76 9.58 -20.94
C ARG A 20 -1.88 10.60 -20.75
N GLU A 21 -1.64 11.82 -21.17
CA GLU A 21 -2.67 12.84 -21.19
C GLU A 21 -3.61 12.62 -22.37
N LEU A 22 -4.91 12.52 -22.09
CA LEU A 22 -5.93 12.25 -23.11
C LEU A 22 -6.61 13.53 -23.57
N HIS A 23 -6.94 14.40 -22.64
CA HIS A 23 -7.74 15.59 -22.88
C HIS A 23 -7.46 16.60 -21.78
N ASP A 24 -7.65 17.87 -22.03
CA ASP A 24 -7.35 19.01 -21.17
C ASP A 24 -6.90 18.72 -19.74
N ARG A 25 -7.69 17.97 -18.98
CA ARG A 25 -7.43 17.68 -17.56
C ARG A 25 -7.37 16.21 -17.25
N TRP A 26 -7.68 15.35 -18.22
CA TRP A 26 -7.77 13.91 -18.02
C TRP A 26 -6.51 13.20 -18.47
N GLY A 27 -6.13 12.17 -17.74
CA GLY A 27 -5.06 11.27 -18.11
C GLY A 27 -5.35 9.85 -17.65
N ILE A 28 -4.68 8.90 -18.26
CA ILE A 28 -4.64 7.50 -17.80
C ILE A 28 -3.23 7.16 -17.38
N GLU A 29 -3.11 6.31 -16.38
CA GLU A 29 -1.84 5.97 -15.78
C GLU A 29 -1.76 4.48 -15.48
N SER A 30 -0.57 3.91 -15.71
CA SER A 30 -0.20 2.58 -15.26
C SER A 30 1.26 2.61 -14.81
N GLY A 31 1.77 1.47 -14.36
CA GLY A 31 3.15 1.38 -13.91
C GLY A 31 3.40 0.18 -13.02
N LEU A 32 4.32 0.34 -12.08
CA LEU A 32 4.63 -0.64 -11.05
C LEU A 32 4.58 0.03 -9.69
N VAL A 33 3.96 -0.65 -8.73
CA VAL A 33 3.85 -0.16 -7.36
C VAL A 33 4.35 -1.23 -6.40
N TYR A 34 5.27 -0.82 -5.53
CA TYR A 34 5.72 -1.65 -4.41
C TYR A 34 5.06 -1.14 -3.14
N THR A 35 4.47 -2.05 -2.36
CA THR A 35 3.81 -1.71 -1.10
C THR A 35 4.35 -2.57 0.03
N GLN A 36 4.70 -1.92 1.12
CA GLN A 36 5.04 -2.56 2.38
C GLN A 36 3.93 -2.29 3.38
N GLN A 37 3.40 -3.35 3.98
CA GLN A 37 2.34 -3.26 4.96
C GLN A 37 2.77 -3.90 6.25
N ASN A 38 2.69 -3.15 7.35
CA ASN A 38 3.10 -3.56 8.68
C ASN A 38 1.91 -3.55 9.63
N SER A 39 1.84 -4.57 10.49
CA SER A 39 0.89 -4.61 11.58
C SER A 39 1.56 -5.18 12.82
N GLU A 40 1.08 -4.73 13.97
CA GLU A 40 1.58 -5.18 15.27
C GLU A 40 0.38 -5.53 16.15
N SER A 41 0.44 -6.69 16.81
CA SER A 41 -0.58 -7.08 17.77
C SER A 41 0.08 -7.41 19.11
N THR A 42 -0.56 -6.98 20.20
CA THR A 42 -0.11 -7.24 21.56
C THR A 42 -1.27 -7.85 22.33
N ALA A 43 -1.02 -8.99 23.01
CA ALA A 43 -2.03 -9.66 23.82
C ALA A 43 -2.31 -8.87 25.11
N GLU A 44 -3.58 -8.61 25.43
CA GLU A 44 -3.97 -7.93 26.67
C GLU A 44 -3.62 -8.74 27.90
N ASP A 45 -3.85 -10.06 27.84
CA ASP A 45 -3.64 -10.97 28.97
C ASP A 45 -2.17 -11.25 29.22
N ASN A 46 -1.34 -11.02 28.22
CA ASN A 46 0.10 -11.25 28.32
C ASN A 46 0.84 -10.14 27.56
N PRO A 47 1.15 -9.00 28.20
CA PRO A 47 1.84 -7.90 27.53
C PRO A 47 3.25 -8.25 27.07
N ARG A 48 3.77 -9.41 27.44
CA ARG A 48 5.06 -9.92 26.95
C ARG A 48 4.97 -10.63 25.61
N TYR A 49 3.76 -10.81 25.08
CA TYR A 49 3.52 -11.45 23.79
C TYR A 49 3.19 -10.38 22.76
N THR A 50 4.07 -10.21 21.78
CA THR A 50 3.90 -9.26 20.68
C THR A 50 4.11 -9.99 19.36
N GLN A 51 3.19 -9.80 18.42
CA GLN A 51 3.29 -10.34 17.07
C GLN A 51 3.36 -9.20 16.07
N GLU A 52 4.38 -9.22 15.21
CA GLU A 52 4.54 -8.28 14.12
C GLU A 52 4.41 -9.01 12.80
N GLN A 53 3.67 -8.43 11.87
CA GLN A 53 3.51 -8.95 10.52
C GLN A 53 3.95 -7.89 9.51
N THR A 54 4.82 -8.29 8.59
CA THR A 54 5.27 -7.43 7.48
C THR A 54 5.03 -8.16 6.18
N LEU A 55 4.30 -7.51 5.26
CA LEU A 55 3.97 -8.05 3.95
C LEU A 55 4.46 -7.11 2.86
N HIS A 56 4.97 -7.69 1.79
CA HIS A 56 5.49 -6.96 0.62
C HIS A 56 4.67 -7.34 -0.61
N TYR A 57 4.20 -6.32 -1.33
CA TYR A 57 3.36 -6.49 -2.51
C TYR A 57 3.98 -5.80 -3.71
N ILE A 58 3.84 -6.41 -4.88
CA ILE A 58 4.10 -5.77 -6.16
C ILE A 58 2.78 -5.71 -6.92
N GLY A 59 2.45 -4.54 -7.46
CA GLY A 59 1.20 -4.31 -8.14
C GLY A 59 1.34 -3.55 -9.45
N ILE A 60 0.32 -3.70 -10.28
CA ILE A 60 0.15 -2.93 -11.52
C ILE A 60 -1.13 -2.13 -11.37
N PRO A 61 -1.04 -0.79 -11.30
CA PRO A 61 -2.21 0.06 -11.21
C PRO A 61 -2.78 0.38 -12.58
N PHE A 62 -4.08 0.66 -12.61
CA PHE A 62 -4.79 1.22 -13.76
C PHE A 62 -5.65 2.36 -13.23
N LYS A 63 -5.26 3.60 -13.54
CA LYS A 63 -5.87 4.78 -12.96
C LYS A 63 -6.30 5.78 -14.02
N ALA A 64 -7.36 6.53 -13.69
CA ALA A 64 -7.71 7.76 -14.36
C ALA A 64 -7.38 8.91 -13.43
N ASP A 65 -6.70 9.93 -13.96
CA ASP A 65 -6.31 11.11 -13.22
C ASP A 65 -7.03 12.34 -13.79
N PHE A 66 -7.46 13.21 -12.89
CA PHE A 66 -8.08 14.47 -13.27
C PHE A 66 -7.33 15.61 -12.57
N ASN A 67 -6.80 16.54 -13.36
CA ASN A 67 -6.09 17.71 -12.84
C ASN A 67 -7.08 18.73 -12.32
N LEU A 68 -7.04 18.98 -11.01
CA LEU A 68 -7.88 19.96 -10.34
C LEU A 68 -7.28 21.35 -10.47
N TYR A 69 -5.96 21.45 -10.36
CA TYR A 69 -5.24 22.70 -10.48
C TYR A 69 -3.88 22.43 -11.14
N LYS A 70 -3.57 23.19 -12.19
CA LYS A 70 -2.28 23.08 -12.91
C LYS A 70 -1.52 24.39 -12.75
N SER A 71 -0.25 24.27 -12.36
CA SER A 71 0.66 25.40 -12.33
C SER A 71 1.94 25.05 -13.11
N LYS A 72 2.87 26.01 -13.17
CA LYS A 72 4.10 25.83 -13.93
C LYS A 72 4.95 24.64 -13.42
N HIS A 73 5.01 24.46 -12.11
CA HIS A 73 5.87 23.45 -11.48
C HIS A 73 5.09 22.38 -10.71
N MET A 74 3.85 22.65 -10.37
CA MET A 74 3.09 21.81 -9.46
C MET A 74 1.66 21.64 -9.95
N ASP A 75 1.16 20.39 -9.87
CA ASP A 75 -0.22 20.08 -10.20
C ASP A 75 -0.89 19.42 -8.99
N LEU A 76 -2.14 19.80 -8.75
CA LEU A 76 -3.04 19.11 -7.83
C LEU A 76 -4.03 18.30 -8.67
N TYR A 77 -4.18 17.01 -8.34
CA TYR A 77 -5.05 16.15 -9.13
C TYR A 77 -5.79 15.15 -8.23
N ALA A 78 -6.89 14.62 -8.77
CA ALA A 78 -7.60 13.50 -8.21
C ALA A 78 -7.33 12.25 -9.05
N SER A 79 -7.23 11.11 -8.41
CA SER A 79 -6.97 9.85 -9.08
C SER A 79 -7.94 8.78 -8.58
N ALA A 80 -8.41 7.93 -9.49
CA ALA A 80 -9.24 6.80 -9.15
C ALA A 80 -8.96 5.65 -10.12
N GLY A 81 -9.02 4.44 -9.61
CA GLY A 81 -8.82 3.27 -10.45
C GLY A 81 -8.68 1.98 -9.66
N GLY A 82 -8.08 1.00 -10.28
CA GLY A 82 -7.86 -0.31 -9.70
C GLY A 82 -6.40 -0.70 -9.70
N MET A 83 -6.09 -1.73 -8.95
CA MET A 83 -4.76 -2.31 -8.92
C MET A 83 -4.84 -3.82 -8.75
N VAL A 84 -3.97 -4.52 -9.46
CA VAL A 84 -3.76 -5.95 -9.31
C VAL A 84 -2.42 -6.11 -8.60
N GLU A 85 -2.44 -6.78 -7.46
CA GLU A 85 -1.23 -6.96 -6.64
C GLU A 85 -0.98 -8.43 -6.34
N LYS A 86 0.29 -8.75 -6.10
CA LYS A 86 0.71 -10.05 -5.60
C LYS A 86 1.61 -9.86 -4.39
N CYS A 87 1.35 -10.61 -3.34
CA CYS A 87 2.25 -10.67 -2.20
C CYS A 87 3.48 -11.49 -2.58
N VAL A 88 4.63 -10.86 -2.59
CA VAL A 88 5.89 -11.50 -3.03
C VAL A 88 6.71 -12.00 -1.85
N SER A 89 6.45 -11.49 -0.65
CA SER A 89 7.16 -11.90 0.56
C SER A 89 6.36 -11.51 1.79
N GLY A 90 6.41 -12.33 2.81
CA GLY A 90 5.79 -12.03 4.09
C GLY A 90 6.58 -12.64 5.22
N LYS A 91 6.61 -11.94 6.36
CA LYS A 91 7.23 -12.42 7.59
C LYS A 91 6.31 -12.18 8.77
N VAL A 92 6.23 -13.18 9.63
CA VAL A 92 5.58 -13.05 10.94
C VAL A 92 6.66 -13.27 11.98
N GLU A 93 6.84 -12.26 12.84
CA GLU A 93 7.78 -12.34 13.96
C GLU A 93 7.01 -12.35 15.25
N THR A 94 7.22 -13.40 16.07
CA THR A 94 6.61 -13.54 17.38
C THR A 94 7.70 -13.44 18.43
N LYS A 95 7.52 -12.48 19.37
CA LYS A 95 8.43 -12.29 20.51
C LYS A 95 7.72 -12.75 21.78
N HIS A 96 8.36 -13.63 22.51
CA HIS A 96 7.84 -14.17 23.76
C HIS A 96 8.92 -14.12 24.83
N TYR A 97 8.57 -13.56 25.98
CA TYR A 97 9.46 -13.47 27.14
C TYR A 97 8.93 -14.40 28.22
N GLU A 98 9.68 -15.43 28.57
CA GLU A 98 9.33 -16.36 29.63
C GLU A 98 10.57 -16.64 30.48
N ASN A 99 10.45 -16.50 31.80
CA ASN A 99 11.53 -16.75 32.78
C ASN A 99 12.84 -15.99 32.45
N GLY A 100 12.74 -14.78 31.89
CA GLY A 100 13.89 -13.97 31.52
C GLY A 100 14.59 -14.39 30.23
N ILE A 101 14.02 -15.33 29.48
CA ILE A 101 14.55 -15.80 28.20
C ILE A 101 13.73 -15.20 27.06
N ASN A 102 14.42 -14.61 26.08
CA ASN A 102 13.79 -14.14 24.85
C ASN A 102 13.68 -15.29 23.85
N LEU A 103 12.45 -15.62 23.49
CA LEU A 103 12.18 -16.57 22.41
C LEU A 103 11.62 -15.81 21.22
N ASN A 104 12.34 -15.83 20.10
CA ASN A 104 11.91 -15.23 18.86
C ASN A 104 11.64 -16.31 17.84
N THR A 105 10.44 -16.29 17.26
CA THR A 105 10.08 -17.18 16.15
C THR A 105 9.79 -16.35 14.92
N LYS A 106 10.45 -16.67 13.81
CA LYS A 106 10.20 -16.02 12.51
C LYS A 106 9.67 -17.05 11.55
N THR A 107 8.54 -16.75 10.93
CA THR A 107 7.93 -17.58 9.91
C THR A 107 7.75 -16.77 8.64
N SER A 108 8.21 -17.33 7.52
CA SER A 108 8.00 -16.72 6.21
C SER A 108 6.70 -17.25 5.61
N ILE A 109 5.89 -16.36 5.05
CA ILE A 109 4.65 -16.70 4.36
C ILE A 109 4.68 -16.09 2.97
N THR A 110 4.17 -16.84 1.99
CA THR A 110 4.06 -16.36 0.60
C THR A 110 2.65 -16.66 0.10
N PRO A 111 1.70 -15.75 0.33
CA PRO A 111 0.35 -15.92 -0.21
C PRO A 111 0.38 -15.80 -1.72
N ASP A 112 -0.25 -16.74 -2.41
CA ASP A 112 -0.15 -16.91 -3.86
C ASP A 112 -1.22 -16.20 -4.68
N PRO A 113 -2.47 -16.03 -4.24
CA PRO A 113 -3.49 -15.42 -5.09
C PRO A 113 -3.23 -13.96 -5.41
N LEU A 114 -3.62 -13.56 -6.62
CA LEU A 114 -3.65 -12.15 -6.99
C LEU A 114 -4.70 -11.43 -6.18
N GLN A 115 -4.40 -10.20 -5.78
CA GLN A 115 -5.28 -9.36 -5.00
C GLN A 115 -5.72 -8.17 -5.83
N LEU A 116 -7.02 -7.92 -5.86
CA LEU A 116 -7.61 -6.78 -6.54
C LEU A 116 -7.98 -5.69 -5.53
N SER A 117 -7.79 -4.44 -5.92
CA SER A 117 -8.21 -3.31 -5.11
C SER A 117 -8.77 -2.19 -5.96
N LEU A 118 -9.61 -1.36 -5.34
CA LEU A 118 -10.05 -0.08 -5.87
C LEU A 118 -9.37 1.02 -5.06
N ASN A 119 -8.93 2.08 -5.74
CA ASN A 119 -8.18 3.15 -5.13
C ASN A 119 -8.73 4.51 -5.54
N ALA A 120 -8.73 5.45 -4.60
CA ALA A 120 -9.06 6.84 -4.85
C ALA A 120 -8.10 7.70 -4.05
N ALA A 121 -7.58 8.76 -4.67
CA ALA A 121 -6.56 9.59 -4.04
C ALA A 121 -6.65 11.03 -4.52
N ILE A 122 -6.11 11.92 -3.69
CA ILE A 122 -5.74 13.27 -4.09
C ILE A 122 -4.22 13.29 -4.15
N GLY A 123 -3.67 13.83 -5.24
CA GLY A 123 -2.24 13.82 -5.43
C GLY A 123 -1.67 15.20 -5.70
N LEU A 124 -0.40 15.36 -5.34
CA LEU A 124 0.43 16.49 -5.73
C LEU A 124 1.56 15.97 -6.58
N GLN A 125 1.82 16.66 -7.68
CA GLN A 125 2.87 16.33 -8.62
C GLN A 125 3.78 17.54 -8.79
N TYR A 126 5.08 17.34 -8.62
CA TYR A 126 6.09 18.34 -8.89
C TYR A 126 6.82 17.99 -10.18
N LYS A 127 6.80 18.91 -11.14
CA LYS A 127 7.41 18.70 -12.46
C LYS A 127 8.91 19.00 -12.41
N LEU A 128 9.73 17.98 -12.65
CA LEU A 128 11.18 18.13 -12.74
C LEU A 128 11.60 18.57 -14.15
N SER A 129 10.83 18.15 -15.15
CA SER A 129 10.99 18.52 -16.54
C SER A 129 9.65 18.45 -17.25
N ASP A 130 9.62 18.65 -18.56
CA ASP A 130 8.37 18.57 -19.34
C ASP A 130 7.69 17.20 -19.24
N ARG A 131 8.47 16.14 -18.99
CA ARG A 131 7.94 14.76 -18.99
C ARG A 131 8.12 14.04 -17.68
N LEU A 132 9.05 14.48 -16.83
CA LEU A 132 9.40 13.78 -15.61
C LEU A 132 8.89 14.53 -14.39
N SER A 133 8.21 13.82 -13.50
CA SER A 133 7.63 14.39 -12.28
C SER A 133 7.83 13.44 -11.11
N VAL A 134 7.84 13.99 -9.90
CA VAL A 134 7.69 13.24 -8.66
C VAL A 134 6.31 13.52 -8.10
N TYR A 135 5.72 12.54 -7.43
CA TYR A 135 4.35 12.69 -6.93
C TYR A 135 4.17 12.05 -5.57
N ALA A 136 3.16 12.53 -4.85
CA ALA A 136 2.69 11.97 -3.60
C ALA A 136 1.16 11.92 -3.63
N GLU A 137 0.60 10.75 -3.34
CA GLU A 137 -0.84 10.49 -3.40
C GLU A 137 -1.32 9.88 -2.09
N PRO A 138 -1.77 10.70 -1.13
CA PRO A 138 -2.55 10.17 -0.02
C PRO A 138 -3.93 9.76 -0.54
N GLY A 139 -4.41 8.62 -0.08
CA GLY A 139 -5.68 8.11 -0.59
C GLY A 139 -6.26 6.98 0.21
N LEU A 140 -7.32 6.41 -0.36
CA LEU A 140 -8.06 5.30 0.18
C LEU A 140 -7.97 4.13 -0.79
N SER A 141 -7.83 2.93 -0.24
CA SER A 141 -7.86 1.70 -1.01
C SER A 141 -8.85 0.73 -0.41
N TYR A 142 -9.66 0.11 -1.26
CA TYR A 142 -10.53 -0.99 -0.89
C TYR A 142 -9.99 -2.27 -1.49
N HIS A 143 -9.65 -3.23 -0.63
CA HIS A 143 -9.08 -4.50 -1.04
C HIS A 143 -10.13 -5.60 -1.02
N PHE A 144 -10.30 -6.30 -2.15
CA PHE A 144 -11.22 -7.42 -2.24
C PHE A 144 -10.57 -8.66 -1.62
N ASP A 145 -11.40 -9.56 -1.06
CA ASP A 145 -10.91 -10.82 -0.53
C ASP A 145 -10.34 -11.67 -1.68
N ASP A 146 -9.11 -12.13 -1.49
CA ASP A 146 -8.39 -12.93 -2.48
C ASP A 146 -8.66 -14.44 -2.37
N GLY A 147 -9.48 -14.88 -1.41
CA GLY A 147 -9.74 -16.29 -1.16
C GLY A 147 -8.59 -17.05 -0.51
N SER A 148 -7.49 -16.37 -0.18
CA SER A 148 -6.34 -16.99 0.48
C SER A 148 -6.67 -17.41 1.92
N SER A 149 -6.07 -18.50 2.38
CA SER A 149 -6.18 -18.94 3.76
C SER A 149 -5.34 -18.11 4.72
N VAL A 150 -4.46 -17.26 4.20
CA VAL A 150 -3.59 -16.41 5.01
C VAL A 150 -4.37 -15.21 5.52
N SER A 151 -4.38 -15.03 6.84
CA SER A 151 -4.98 -13.85 7.45
C SER A 151 -4.03 -12.66 7.32
N THR A 152 -4.51 -11.60 6.66
CA THR A 152 -3.76 -10.36 6.48
C THR A 152 -4.59 -9.18 6.96
N ILE A 153 -3.95 -8.04 7.21
CA ILE A 153 -4.67 -6.82 7.55
C ILE A 153 -5.67 -6.41 6.47
N ARG A 154 -5.36 -6.69 5.20
CA ARG A 154 -6.25 -6.37 4.08
C ARG A 154 -7.55 -7.16 4.12
N LYS A 155 -7.51 -8.39 4.64
CA LYS A 155 -8.72 -9.19 4.87
C LYS A 155 -9.52 -8.70 6.06
N GLU A 156 -8.84 -8.27 7.12
CA GLU A 156 -9.49 -7.78 8.33
C GLU A 156 -10.07 -6.38 8.14
N LYS A 157 -9.34 -5.53 7.42
CA LYS A 157 -9.76 -4.15 7.11
C LYS A 157 -9.59 -3.88 5.63
N PRO A 158 -10.60 -4.20 4.81
CA PRO A 158 -10.49 -4.02 3.35
C PRO A 158 -10.37 -2.56 2.93
N LEU A 159 -10.88 -1.62 3.72
CA LEU A 159 -10.76 -0.19 3.45
C LEU A 159 -9.62 0.41 4.26
N ASN A 160 -8.62 0.96 3.58
CA ASN A 160 -7.40 1.49 4.21
C ASN A 160 -7.05 2.87 3.68
N LEU A 161 -6.44 3.67 4.56
CA LEU A 161 -5.67 4.84 4.15
C LEU A 161 -4.30 4.38 3.67
N ASN A 162 -3.77 5.04 2.63
CA ASN A 162 -2.42 4.75 2.17
C ASN A 162 -1.73 6.02 1.65
N LEU A 163 -0.43 5.93 1.48
CA LEU A 163 0.39 6.96 0.86
C LEU A 163 1.25 6.32 -0.22
N LEU A 164 1.07 6.81 -1.45
CA LEU A 164 1.88 6.39 -2.60
C LEU A 164 2.75 7.55 -3.03
N CYS A 165 4.05 7.32 -3.08
CA CYS A 165 5.02 8.28 -3.63
C CYS A 165 5.79 7.63 -4.75
N GLY A 166 6.17 8.42 -5.75
CA GLY A 166 6.91 7.85 -6.86
C GLY A 166 7.37 8.84 -7.89
N VAL A 167 7.84 8.29 -8.99
CA VAL A 167 8.31 9.01 -10.16
C VAL A 167 7.36 8.70 -11.32
N ARG A 168 6.99 9.73 -12.06
CA ARG A 168 6.04 9.63 -13.16
C ARG A 168 6.61 10.22 -14.43
N MET A 169 6.50 9.47 -15.53
CA MET A 169 6.73 9.97 -16.86
C MET A 169 5.38 10.30 -17.52
N THR A 170 5.26 11.51 -18.06
CA THR A 170 4.03 11.99 -18.72
C THR A 170 4.30 12.28 -20.19
N TYR A 171 3.42 11.83 -21.05
CA TYR A 171 3.50 12.09 -22.49
C TYR A 171 2.14 12.19 -23.17
#